data_71aa469b094276176646534b311c146d
#
_entry.id   71aa469b094276176646534b311c146d
#
_cell.length_a   1.000
_cell.length_b   1.000
_cell.length_c   1.000
_cell.angle_alpha   90.00
_cell.angle_beta   90.00
_cell.angle_gamma   90.00
#
_symmetry.space_group_name_H-M   'P 1'
#
loop_
_entity.id
_entity.type
_entity.pdbx_description
1 polymer ?
#
loop_
_entity_poly.entity_id
_entity_poly.type
_entity_poly.pdbx_seq_one_letter_code
_entity_poly.pdbx_strand_id
1 'polypeptide(L)'
;MKKTIIKCGKLFDGIKDELQENMEILVNDKKIEMVGRNLPCDENTEMIDLSNLTVTPGMIDAHIHGNLMKWQEMDSILYQSESYSTLAYLHTAQRCLERGFTSIRVNGMGPADFGIVDVKNVINRGIFPGARMVVGCHMLGGTGMPGDMSMYASANPTLSDHLQLSFIGSGPDFFRDQVRREVKYGGDFIKVFISGSFLSPDGGPDVCYLSDDELEMIIRTAHELNRPV
;
A
#
# COMPACT_ATOMS: atom_id res chain seq x y z
N MET A 1 -2.80 25.99 19.40
CA MET A 1 -2.06 24.95 18.62
C MET A 1 -1.06 24.33 19.60
N LYS A 2 -0.99 23.00 19.63
CA LYS A 2 -0.07 22.29 20.54
C LYS A 2 1.32 22.29 19.94
N LYS A 3 2.30 22.86 20.64
CA LYS A 3 3.71 22.79 20.27
C LYS A 3 4.40 21.68 21.03
N THR A 4 5.28 20.95 20.35
CA THR A 4 6.08 19.88 20.94
C THR A 4 7.52 20.02 20.47
N ILE A 5 8.49 19.99 21.40
CA ILE A 5 9.91 19.87 21.07
C ILE A 5 10.35 18.44 21.34
N ILE A 6 10.98 17.83 20.36
CA ILE A 6 11.62 16.52 20.48
C ILE A 6 13.14 16.75 20.53
N LYS A 7 13.75 16.40 21.67
CA LYS A 7 15.22 16.42 21.84
C LYS A 7 15.80 15.11 21.34
N CYS A 8 16.75 15.17 20.42
CA CYS A 8 17.37 14.01 19.79
C CYS A 8 18.83 13.90 20.22
N GLY A 9 19.26 12.72 20.69
CA GLY A 9 20.70 12.44 20.87
C GLY A 9 21.41 12.48 19.52
N LYS A 10 20.87 11.75 18.56
CA LYS A 10 21.27 11.81 17.15
C LYS A 10 20.03 11.97 16.27
N LEU A 11 20.19 12.71 15.18
CA LEU A 11 19.13 12.92 14.18
C LEU A 11 19.66 12.53 12.80
N PHE A 12 18.93 11.62 12.13
CA PHE A 12 19.02 11.42 10.69
C PHE A 12 17.85 12.14 10.04
N ASP A 13 18.09 13.17 9.23
CA ASP A 13 17.05 13.99 8.62
C ASP A 13 16.56 13.48 7.24
N GLY A 14 17.18 12.42 6.72
CA GLY A 14 16.87 11.86 5.41
C GLY A 14 17.41 12.68 4.23
N ILE A 15 18.17 13.73 4.48
CA ILE A 15 18.74 14.63 3.45
C ILE A 15 20.27 14.54 3.44
N LYS A 16 20.88 14.55 4.63
CA LYS A 16 22.32 14.47 4.80
C LYS A 16 22.77 13.04 5.06
N ASP A 17 23.95 12.68 4.60
CA ASP A 17 24.54 11.35 4.83
C ASP A 17 25.10 11.18 6.25
N GLU A 18 25.09 12.24 7.05
CA GLU A 18 25.67 12.26 8.40
C GLU A 18 24.59 12.39 9.48
N LEU A 19 24.81 11.72 10.61
CA LEU A 19 24.02 11.90 11.82
C LEU A 19 24.36 13.23 12.49
N GLN A 20 23.36 14.04 12.77
CA GLN A 20 23.51 15.30 13.47
C GLN A 20 23.28 15.08 14.98
N GLU A 21 24.19 15.56 15.84
CA GLU A 21 24.10 15.36 17.30
C GLU A 21 23.41 16.53 17.99
N ASN A 22 22.72 16.22 19.11
CA ASN A 22 22.08 17.20 19.99
C ASN A 22 21.13 18.15 19.24
N MET A 23 20.32 17.59 18.34
CA MET A 23 19.34 18.34 17.58
C MET A 23 17.98 18.35 18.29
N GLU A 24 17.19 19.37 17.99
CA GLU A 24 15.81 19.49 18.41
C GLU A 24 14.89 19.62 17.19
N ILE A 25 13.68 19.09 17.31
CA ILE A 25 12.62 19.19 16.30
C ILE A 25 11.44 19.87 16.95
N LEU A 26 11.08 21.06 16.47
CA LEU A 26 9.86 21.74 16.87
C LEU A 26 8.71 21.33 15.96
N VAL A 27 7.72 20.70 16.56
CA VAL A 27 6.47 20.31 15.89
C VAL A 27 5.37 21.25 16.35
N ASN A 28 4.68 21.87 15.40
CA ASN A 28 3.51 22.69 15.65
C ASN A 28 2.28 21.96 15.05
N ASP A 29 1.41 21.48 15.94
CA ASP A 29 0.27 20.61 15.61
C ASP A 29 0.73 19.33 14.87
N LYS A 30 0.65 19.29 13.55
CA LYS A 30 0.99 18.11 12.71
C LYS A 30 2.17 18.35 11.77
N LYS A 31 2.88 19.47 11.93
CA LYS A 31 3.96 19.85 11.02
C LYS A 31 5.24 20.13 11.77
N ILE A 32 6.35 19.67 11.22
CA ILE A 32 7.69 20.10 11.63
C ILE A 32 7.83 21.56 11.21
N GLU A 33 8.01 22.45 12.19
CA GLU A 33 8.16 23.88 11.99
C GLU A 33 9.64 24.26 11.87
N MET A 34 10.47 23.68 12.75
CA MET A 34 11.91 23.95 12.80
C MET A 34 12.68 22.69 13.17
N VAL A 35 13.91 22.60 12.68
CA VAL A 35 14.91 21.62 13.11
C VAL A 35 16.21 22.40 13.39
N GLY A 36 16.77 22.25 14.59
CA GLY A 36 17.95 23.02 15.00
C GLY A 36 18.42 22.66 16.39
N ARG A 37 19.13 23.60 17.03
CA ARG A 37 19.56 23.51 18.43
C ARG A 37 19.01 24.69 19.18
N ASN A 38 18.68 24.49 20.47
CA ASN A 38 18.14 25.53 21.34
C ASN A 38 16.94 26.24 20.73
N LEU A 39 15.96 25.44 20.27
CA LEU A 39 14.76 25.98 19.64
C LEU A 39 13.89 26.75 20.65
N PRO A 40 13.15 27.77 20.20
CA PRO A 40 12.30 28.55 21.10
C PRO A 40 11.18 27.68 21.68
N CYS A 41 11.05 27.71 23.00
CA CYS A 41 9.99 27.06 23.74
C CYS A 41 9.32 28.02 24.69
N ASP A 42 8.04 27.79 24.99
CA ASP A 42 7.25 28.52 25.97
C ASP A 42 6.67 27.53 27.02
N GLU A 43 5.99 28.07 28.01
CA GLU A 43 5.40 27.29 29.14
C GLU A 43 4.41 26.23 28.65
N ASN A 44 3.83 26.38 27.48
CA ASN A 44 2.84 25.45 26.90
C ASN A 44 3.46 24.47 25.93
N THR A 45 4.78 24.51 25.73
CA THR A 45 5.50 23.62 24.82
C THR A 45 5.78 22.28 25.50
N GLU A 46 5.21 21.19 24.96
CA GLU A 46 5.52 19.83 25.43
C GLU A 46 6.94 19.44 25.05
N MET A 47 7.66 18.78 25.97
CA MET A 47 9.03 18.31 25.75
C MET A 47 9.03 16.78 25.70
N ILE A 48 9.56 16.21 24.62
CA ILE A 48 9.84 14.78 24.49
C ILE A 48 11.37 14.62 24.45
N ASP A 49 11.92 14.02 25.50
CA ASP A 49 13.36 13.81 25.62
C ASP A 49 13.76 12.45 25.09
N LEU A 50 14.41 12.44 23.91
CA LEU A 50 15.03 11.29 23.25
C LEU A 50 16.55 11.51 23.10
N SER A 51 17.16 12.23 24.07
CA SER A 51 18.59 12.59 24.02
C SER A 51 19.55 11.39 24.06
N ASN A 52 19.07 10.23 24.43
CA ASN A 52 19.82 8.96 24.40
C ASN A 52 19.50 8.08 23.17
N LEU A 53 18.68 8.56 22.24
CA LEU A 53 18.21 7.81 21.09
C LEU A 53 18.61 8.49 19.77
N THR A 54 18.57 7.70 18.70
CA THR A 54 18.63 8.22 17.33
C THR A 54 17.21 8.37 16.80
N VAL A 55 16.87 9.58 16.35
CA VAL A 55 15.59 9.91 15.74
C VAL A 55 15.75 9.93 14.22
N THR A 56 14.79 9.33 13.51
CA THR A 56 14.76 9.27 12.04
C THR A 56 13.37 9.67 11.54
N PRO A 57 13.23 10.07 10.27
CA PRO A 57 11.91 10.08 9.63
C PRO A 57 11.24 8.71 9.73
N GLY A 58 9.92 8.69 9.77
CA GLY A 58 9.19 7.43 9.70
C GLY A 58 9.53 6.67 8.41
N MET A 59 9.70 5.37 8.52
CA MET A 59 10.00 4.51 7.36
C MET A 59 8.80 4.45 6.40
N ILE A 60 9.11 4.15 5.14
CA ILE A 60 8.13 3.96 4.08
C ILE A 60 8.30 2.54 3.53
N ASP A 61 7.25 1.74 3.54
CA ASP A 61 7.22 0.49 2.80
C ASP A 61 6.43 0.71 1.50
N ALA A 62 7.14 0.61 0.38
CA ALA A 62 6.59 0.93 -0.94
C ALA A 62 5.88 -0.26 -1.63
N HIS A 63 5.86 -1.45 -1.02
CA HIS A 63 5.22 -2.61 -1.60
C HIS A 63 4.83 -3.66 -0.56
N ILE A 64 3.59 -3.60 -0.09
CA ILE A 64 3.05 -4.62 0.81
C ILE A 64 1.72 -5.20 0.32
N HIS A 65 1.36 -6.38 0.85
CA HIS A 65 0.08 -7.05 0.69
C HIS A 65 -0.53 -7.26 2.07
N GLY A 66 -1.52 -6.46 2.42
CA GLY A 66 -1.99 -6.33 3.81
C GLY A 66 -2.98 -7.39 4.30
N ASN A 67 -3.59 -8.15 3.40
CA ASN A 67 -4.56 -9.20 3.75
C ASN A 67 -3.94 -10.61 3.87
N LEU A 68 -2.67 -10.76 3.54
CA LEU A 68 -1.92 -11.99 3.74
C LEU A 68 -1.28 -12.01 5.12
N MET A 69 -1.82 -12.80 6.02
CA MET A 69 -1.23 -12.98 7.35
C MET A 69 -0.01 -13.91 7.32
N LYS A 70 -0.01 -14.89 6.41
CA LYS A 70 1.10 -15.79 6.14
C LYS A 70 1.12 -16.18 4.67
N TRP A 71 2.31 -16.18 4.09
CA TRP A 71 2.51 -16.54 2.68
C TRP A 71 2.10 -18.00 2.37
N GLN A 72 2.24 -18.90 3.34
CA GLN A 72 1.85 -20.31 3.20
C GLN A 72 0.35 -20.55 3.15
N GLU A 73 -0.45 -19.53 3.44
CA GLU A 73 -1.92 -19.58 3.47
C GLU A 73 -2.53 -18.79 2.30
N MET A 74 -1.85 -18.72 1.14
CA MET A 74 -2.33 -17.93 -0.01
C MET A 74 -3.71 -18.37 -0.50
N ASP A 75 -3.99 -19.66 -0.47
CA ASP A 75 -5.30 -20.21 -0.82
C ASP A 75 -6.42 -19.75 0.14
N SER A 76 -6.05 -19.37 1.38
CA SER A 76 -7.02 -18.86 2.36
C SER A 76 -7.76 -17.61 1.89
N ILE A 77 -7.16 -16.83 0.99
CA ILE A 77 -7.78 -15.64 0.39
C ILE A 77 -9.10 -15.99 -0.28
N LEU A 78 -9.21 -17.15 -0.89
CA LEU A 78 -10.44 -17.63 -1.57
C LEU A 78 -11.60 -17.88 -0.61
N TYR A 79 -11.31 -18.09 0.68
CA TYR A 79 -12.30 -18.43 1.71
C TYR A 79 -12.56 -17.27 2.67
N GLN A 80 -11.83 -16.16 2.54
CA GLN A 80 -11.99 -15.00 3.40
C GLN A 80 -13.18 -14.15 2.94
N SER A 81 -13.98 -13.69 3.88
CA SER A 81 -14.97 -12.66 3.60
C SER A 81 -14.29 -11.29 3.36
N GLU A 82 -14.96 -10.41 2.63
CA GLU A 82 -14.50 -9.03 2.42
C GLU A 82 -14.27 -8.29 3.73
N SER A 83 -15.15 -8.49 4.72
CA SER A 83 -14.99 -7.91 6.05
C SER A 83 -13.74 -8.40 6.76
N TYR A 84 -13.40 -9.70 6.65
CA TYR A 84 -12.17 -10.25 7.20
C TYR A 84 -10.95 -9.60 6.54
N SER A 85 -10.92 -9.53 5.22
CA SER A 85 -9.83 -8.92 4.47
C SER A 85 -9.66 -7.43 4.84
N THR A 86 -10.76 -6.69 4.97
CA THR A 86 -10.75 -5.28 5.41
C THR A 86 -10.11 -5.13 6.79
N LEU A 87 -10.49 -5.97 7.76
CA LEU A 87 -9.91 -5.96 9.11
C LEU A 87 -8.44 -6.39 9.10
N ALA A 88 -8.04 -7.32 8.24
CA ALA A 88 -6.65 -7.71 8.08
C ALA A 88 -5.78 -6.56 7.55
N TYR A 89 -6.27 -5.78 6.59
CA TYR A 89 -5.61 -4.55 6.12
C TYR A 89 -5.45 -3.52 7.24
N LEU A 90 -6.49 -3.30 8.05
CA LEU A 90 -6.41 -2.39 9.20
C LEU A 90 -5.35 -2.87 10.20
N HIS A 91 -5.37 -4.13 10.58
CA HIS A 91 -4.37 -4.74 11.46
C HIS A 91 -2.95 -4.55 10.91
N THR A 92 -2.74 -4.83 9.62
CA THR A 92 -1.43 -4.65 8.99
C THR A 92 -0.97 -3.20 9.03
N ALA A 93 -1.84 -2.22 8.73
CA ALA A 93 -1.49 -0.81 8.79
C ALA A 93 -1.11 -0.37 10.23
N GLN A 94 -1.78 -0.90 11.25
CA GLN A 94 -1.43 -0.67 12.65
C GLN A 94 -0.08 -1.28 13.02
N ARG A 95 0.16 -2.53 12.64
CA ARG A 95 1.44 -3.22 12.89
C ARG A 95 2.62 -2.54 12.17
N CYS A 96 2.41 -2.01 10.97
CA CYS A 96 3.42 -1.21 10.27
C CYS A 96 3.77 0.05 11.07
N LEU A 97 2.76 0.79 11.53
CA LEU A 97 2.96 1.99 12.36
C LEU A 97 3.72 1.69 13.64
N GLU A 98 3.34 0.64 14.37
CA GLU A 98 4.01 0.20 15.61
C GLU A 98 5.49 -0.14 15.39
N ARG A 99 5.86 -0.53 14.18
CA ARG A 99 7.24 -0.87 13.79
C ARG A 99 8.00 0.28 13.14
N GLY A 100 7.43 1.49 13.15
CA GLY A 100 8.07 2.69 12.62
C GLY A 100 7.82 2.98 11.14
N PHE A 101 7.01 2.19 10.45
CA PHE A 101 6.56 2.49 9.10
C PHE A 101 5.36 3.43 9.16
N THR A 102 5.59 4.71 8.91
CA THR A 102 4.53 5.74 8.98
C THR A 102 3.74 5.88 7.68
N SER A 103 4.24 5.31 6.59
CA SER A 103 3.57 5.28 5.28
C SER A 103 3.79 3.93 4.62
N ILE A 104 2.76 3.42 3.96
CA ILE A 104 2.78 2.15 3.24
C ILE A 104 2.09 2.29 1.88
N ARG A 105 2.66 1.67 0.86
CA ARG A 105 2.02 1.51 -0.43
C ARG A 105 1.50 0.08 -0.54
N VAL A 106 0.18 -0.06 -0.57
CA VAL A 106 -0.48 -1.35 -0.56
C VAL A 106 -0.88 -1.72 -1.98
N ASN A 107 -0.32 -2.83 -2.45
CA ASN A 107 -0.69 -3.44 -3.71
C ASN A 107 -1.76 -4.47 -3.39
N GLY A 108 -3.03 -4.16 -3.66
CA GLY A 108 -4.16 -5.02 -3.35
C GLY A 108 -3.95 -6.45 -3.87
N MET A 109 -4.45 -7.42 -3.15
CA MET A 109 -4.37 -8.83 -3.52
C MET A 109 -5.68 -9.53 -3.17
N GLY A 110 -6.14 -10.35 -4.09
CA GLY A 110 -7.25 -11.26 -3.85
C GLY A 110 -8.65 -10.64 -4.00
N PRO A 111 -9.69 -11.42 -3.68
CA PRO A 111 -11.08 -11.10 -3.93
C PRO A 111 -11.66 -10.05 -2.97
N ALA A 112 -10.82 -9.47 -2.09
CA ALA A 112 -11.27 -8.37 -1.26
C ALA A 112 -11.72 -7.22 -2.17
N ASP A 113 -12.96 -6.84 -2.05
CA ASP A 113 -13.52 -5.68 -2.72
C ASP A 113 -12.76 -4.40 -2.27
N PHE A 114 -13.29 -3.23 -2.46
CA PHE A 114 -12.64 -1.97 -2.16
C PHE A 114 -12.49 -1.63 -0.66
N GLY A 115 -12.66 -2.58 0.25
CA GLY A 115 -12.50 -2.40 1.69
C GLY A 115 -11.15 -1.83 2.14
N ILE A 116 -10.09 -2.02 1.34
CA ILE A 116 -8.79 -1.37 1.57
C ILE A 116 -8.87 0.17 1.52
N VAL A 117 -9.78 0.72 0.70
CA VAL A 117 -10.02 2.17 0.62
C VAL A 117 -10.72 2.66 1.88
N ASP A 118 -11.62 1.86 2.46
CA ASP A 118 -12.27 2.19 3.72
C ASP A 118 -11.24 2.24 4.86
N VAL A 119 -10.30 1.29 4.90
CA VAL A 119 -9.18 1.32 5.86
C VAL A 119 -8.35 2.61 5.71
N LYS A 120 -7.96 2.97 4.49
CA LYS A 120 -7.28 4.24 4.22
C LYS A 120 -8.09 5.44 4.76
N ASN A 121 -9.39 5.46 4.49
CA ASN A 121 -10.27 6.56 4.87
C ASN A 121 -10.42 6.68 6.39
N VAL A 122 -10.60 5.59 7.13
CA VAL A 122 -10.75 5.65 8.60
C VAL A 122 -9.44 6.04 9.28
N ILE A 123 -8.28 5.64 8.73
CA ILE A 123 -6.96 6.10 9.21
C ILE A 123 -6.77 7.60 8.93
N ASN A 124 -7.05 8.07 7.72
CA ASN A 124 -6.92 9.48 7.33
C ASN A 124 -7.82 10.41 8.16
N ARG A 125 -9.00 9.91 8.57
CA ARG A 125 -9.93 10.63 9.44
C ARG A 125 -9.55 10.54 10.93
N GLY A 126 -8.50 9.81 11.28
CA GLY A 126 -8.06 9.62 12.67
C GLY A 126 -9.00 8.78 13.53
N ILE A 127 -9.89 7.98 12.92
CA ILE A 127 -10.80 7.07 13.64
C ILE A 127 -10.00 5.90 14.22
N PHE A 128 -9.04 5.39 13.44
CA PHE A 128 -8.10 4.35 13.90
C PHE A 128 -6.67 4.80 13.66
N PRO A 129 -5.73 4.46 14.56
CA PRO A 129 -4.30 4.61 14.29
C PRO A 129 -3.88 3.64 13.20
N GLY A 130 -2.90 4.03 12.39
CA GLY A 130 -2.31 3.19 11.34
C GLY A 130 -1.35 3.99 10.48
N ALA A 131 -0.48 3.31 9.74
CA ALA A 131 0.36 3.93 8.74
C ALA A 131 -0.50 4.58 7.64
N ARG A 132 -0.10 5.73 7.13
CA ARG A 132 -0.76 6.35 5.96
C ARG A 132 -0.68 5.41 4.78
N MET A 133 -1.78 5.26 4.05
CA MET A 133 -1.89 4.30 2.96
C MET A 133 -2.00 4.99 1.60
N VAL A 134 -1.21 4.49 0.65
CA VAL A 134 -1.41 4.71 -0.79
C VAL A 134 -1.83 3.37 -1.37
N VAL A 135 -2.99 3.29 -2.01
CA VAL A 135 -3.61 2.00 -2.34
C VAL A 135 -3.85 1.81 -3.83
N GLY A 136 -3.38 0.67 -4.37
CA GLY A 136 -3.90 0.04 -5.56
C GLY A 136 -4.86 -1.05 -5.12
N CYS A 137 -6.13 -0.98 -5.55
CA CYS A 137 -7.16 -1.83 -4.94
C CYS A 137 -7.02 -3.29 -5.39
N HIS A 138 -6.90 -3.52 -6.70
CA HIS A 138 -6.73 -4.84 -7.27
C HIS A 138 -5.48 -4.90 -8.18
N MET A 139 -5.04 -6.12 -8.45
CA MET A 139 -3.94 -6.39 -9.37
C MET A 139 -4.53 -6.78 -10.72
N LEU A 140 -4.66 -5.80 -11.64
CA LEU A 140 -5.17 -6.07 -12.98
C LEU A 140 -4.22 -6.98 -13.74
N GLY A 141 -4.75 -7.94 -14.49
CA GLY A 141 -3.92 -8.82 -15.28
C GLY A 141 -4.68 -9.75 -16.21
N GLY A 142 -3.94 -10.45 -17.06
CA GLY A 142 -4.45 -11.41 -18.01
C GLY A 142 -4.85 -12.73 -17.34
N THR A 143 -5.75 -13.47 -17.98
CA THR A 143 -6.14 -14.82 -17.55
C THR A 143 -4.92 -15.74 -17.48
N GLY A 144 -4.80 -16.52 -16.41
CA GLY A 144 -3.70 -17.47 -16.19
C GLY A 144 -2.42 -16.87 -15.60
N MET A 145 -2.38 -15.58 -15.31
CA MET A 145 -1.23 -14.93 -14.69
C MET A 145 -1.21 -15.10 -13.16
N PRO A 146 -0.12 -14.75 -12.45
CA PRO A 146 0.03 -15.01 -11.00
C PRO A 146 -1.05 -14.44 -10.08
N GLY A 147 -1.81 -13.44 -10.53
CA GLY A 147 -2.93 -12.88 -9.78
C GLY A 147 -4.26 -13.57 -10.04
N ASP A 148 -4.30 -14.49 -10.98
CA ASP A 148 -5.49 -15.28 -11.32
C ASP A 148 -5.65 -16.45 -10.36
N MET A 149 -6.44 -16.23 -9.30
CA MET A 149 -6.65 -17.24 -8.27
C MET A 149 -7.44 -18.46 -8.77
N SER A 150 -8.11 -18.36 -9.93
CA SER A 150 -8.84 -19.48 -10.54
C SER A 150 -7.89 -20.63 -10.94
N MET A 151 -6.62 -20.34 -11.15
CA MET A 151 -5.59 -21.33 -11.47
C MET A 151 -5.42 -22.43 -10.41
N TYR A 152 -5.76 -22.18 -9.14
CA TYR A 152 -5.72 -23.20 -8.10
C TYR A 152 -6.76 -24.30 -8.30
N ALA A 153 -7.76 -24.05 -9.11
CA ALA A 153 -8.78 -25.02 -9.50
C ALA A 153 -8.68 -25.45 -10.97
N SER A 154 -7.56 -25.24 -11.63
CA SER A 154 -7.38 -25.45 -13.09
C SER A 154 -7.71 -26.87 -13.56
N ALA A 155 -7.59 -27.89 -12.69
CA ALA A 155 -7.98 -29.28 -13.00
C ALA A 155 -9.51 -29.45 -13.08
N ASN A 156 -10.31 -28.47 -12.65
CA ASN A 156 -11.78 -28.48 -12.73
C ASN A 156 -12.24 -27.16 -13.38
N PRO A 157 -12.41 -27.13 -14.72
CA PRO A 157 -12.76 -25.91 -15.44
C PRO A 157 -14.02 -25.21 -14.93
N THR A 158 -15.06 -25.98 -14.56
CA THR A 158 -16.28 -25.40 -14.01
C THR A 158 -16.03 -24.64 -12.71
N LEU A 159 -15.24 -25.19 -11.80
CA LEU A 159 -14.88 -24.51 -10.56
C LEU A 159 -13.92 -23.33 -10.83
N SER A 160 -12.97 -23.51 -11.72
CA SER A 160 -12.04 -22.45 -12.12
C SER A 160 -12.77 -21.23 -12.66
N ASP A 161 -13.75 -21.42 -13.56
CA ASP A 161 -14.54 -20.32 -14.12
C ASP A 161 -15.35 -19.56 -13.05
N HIS A 162 -15.83 -20.25 -12.02
CA HIS A 162 -16.51 -19.61 -10.88
C HIS A 162 -15.59 -18.84 -9.95
N LEU A 163 -14.32 -19.19 -9.91
CA LEU A 163 -13.31 -18.51 -9.09
C LEU A 163 -12.61 -17.37 -9.82
N GLN A 164 -12.92 -17.13 -11.10
CA GLN A 164 -12.33 -16.05 -11.85
C GLN A 164 -12.68 -14.70 -11.25
N LEU A 165 -11.65 -13.91 -10.94
CA LEU A 165 -11.81 -12.60 -10.33
C LEU A 165 -12.19 -11.56 -11.38
N SER A 166 -13.04 -10.61 -11.01
CA SER A 166 -13.58 -9.59 -11.91
C SER A 166 -12.55 -8.64 -12.52
N PHE A 167 -11.33 -8.60 -11.98
CA PHE A 167 -10.23 -7.76 -12.44
C PHE A 167 -9.19 -8.54 -13.26
N ILE A 168 -9.46 -9.81 -13.55
CA ILE A 168 -8.67 -10.68 -14.42
C ILE A 168 -9.46 -10.91 -15.70
N GLY A 169 -8.85 -10.67 -16.84
CA GLY A 169 -9.51 -10.84 -18.14
C GLY A 169 -8.62 -10.42 -19.30
N SER A 170 -9.22 -10.15 -20.44
CA SER A 170 -8.48 -9.84 -21.67
C SER A 170 -9.20 -8.78 -22.50
N GLY A 171 -8.43 -8.07 -23.29
CA GLY A 171 -8.85 -7.07 -24.25
C GLY A 171 -8.82 -5.64 -23.72
N PRO A 172 -8.48 -4.67 -24.59
CA PRO A 172 -8.31 -3.26 -24.19
C PRO A 172 -9.54 -2.66 -23.53
N ASP A 173 -10.74 -2.98 -23.99
CA ASP A 173 -11.99 -2.44 -23.43
C ASP A 173 -12.24 -2.95 -22.01
N PHE A 174 -11.91 -4.23 -21.74
CA PHE A 174 -11.97 -4.79 -20.40
C PHE A 174 -11.07 -4.00 -19.45
N PHE A 175 -9.81 -3.81 -19.80
CA PHE A 175 -8.86 -3.08 -18.96
C PHE A 175 -9.22 -1.61 -18.80
N ARG A 176 -9.74 -0.94 -19.83
CA ARG A 176 -10.26 0.42 -19.69
C ARG A 176 -11.33 0.52 -18.60
N ASP A 177 -12.27 -0.41 -18.60
CA ASP A 177 -13.35 -0.40 -17.62
C ASP A 177 -12.85 -0.74 -16.22
N GLN A 178 -11.92 -1.68 -16.08
CA GLN A 178 -11.30 -1.99 -14.79
C GLN A 178 -10.52 -0.79 -14.22
N VAL A 179 -9.70 -0.11 -15.01
CA VAL A 179 -8.99 1.12 -14.57
C VAL A 179 -9.98 2.18 -14.06
N ARG A 180 -11.07 2.41 -14.79
CA ARG A 180 -12.12 3.35 -14.36
C ARG A 180 -12.80 2.91 -13.06
N ARG A 181 -13.00 1.62 -12.89
CA ARG A 181 -13.56 1.03 -11.66
C ARG A 181 -12.61 1.25 -10.47
N GLU A 182 -11.32 0.97 -10.63
CA GLU A 182 -10.30 1.21 -9.61
C GLU A 182 -10.30 2.67 -9.14
N VAL A 183 -10.30 3.61 -10.07
CA VAL A 183 -10.32 5.05 -9.77
C VAL A 183 -11.64 5.47 -9.14
N LYS A 184 -12.77 4.99 -9.66
CA LYS A 184 -14.11 5.29 -9.14
C LYS A 184 -14.24 4.96 -7.65
N TYR A 185 -13.67 3.84 -7.23
CA TYR A 185 -13.76 3.37 -5.85
C TYR A 185 -12.63 3.88 -4.95
N GLY A 186 -11.71 4.71 -5.45
CA GLY A 186 -10.76 5.45 -4.64
C GLY A 186 -9.35 4.91 -4.62
N GLY A 187 -8.98 4.09 -5.60
CA GLY A 187 -7.58 3.70 -5.85
C GLY A 187 -6.70 4.91 -6.12
N ASP A 188 -5.52 4.94 -5.53
CA ASP A 188 -4.55 6.01 -5.69
C ASP A 188 -3.64 5.77 -6.89
N PHE A 189 -3.45 4.53 -7.28
CA PHE A 189 -2.68 4.09 -8.44
C PHE A 189 -3.26 2.79 -9.00
N ILE A 190 -2.86 2.45 -10.22
CA ILE A 190 -3.24 1.20 -10.87
C ILE A 190 -2.10 0.20 -10.71
N LYS A 191 -2.38 -0.96 -10.13
CA LYS A 191 -1.45 -2.09 -10.09
C LYS A 191 -1.76 -3.04 -11.24
N VAL A 192 -0.74 -3.38 -12.02
CA VAL A 192 -0.86 -4.34 -13.11
C VAL A 192 0.21 -5.43 -13.00
N PHE A 193 -0.17 -6.67 -13.29
CA PHE A 193 0.76 -7.74 -13.56
C PHE A 193 0.97 -7.86 -15.07
N ILE A 194 2.21 -7.84 -15.51
CA ILE A 194 2.57 -7.91 -16.93
C ILE A 194 3.08 -9.31 -17.27
N SER A 195 3.89 -9.88 -16.40
CA SER A 195 4.56 -11.16 -16.63
C SER A 195 4.19 -12.22 -15.59
N GLY A 196 4.53 -13.46 -15.90
CA GLY A 196 4.51 -14.57 -14.97
C GLY A 196 5.45 -14.35 -13.77
N SER A 197 5.47 -15.29 -12.87
CA SER A 197 6.33 -15.27 -11.70
C SER A 197 6.88 -16.66 -11.38
N PHE A 198 7.83 -16.74 -10.46
CA PHE A 198 8.31 -18.02 -9.93
C PHE A 198 7.23 -18.82 -9.19
N LEU A 199 6.08 -18.22 -8.91
CA LEU A 199 4.93 -18.85 -8.27
C LEU A 199 3.90 -19.36 -9.27
N SER A 200 4.07 -19.06 -10.57
CA SER A 200 3.15 -19.51 -11.61
C SER A 200 3.47 -20.93 -12.01
N PRO A 201 2.49 -21.84 -12.09
CA PRO A 201 2.73 -23.23 -12.51
C PRO A 201 3.31 -23.32 -13.93
N ASP A 202 2.86 -22.48 -14.84
CA ASP A 202 3.10 -22.61 -16.29
C ASP A 202 3.70 -21.35 -16.96
N GLY A 203 4.28 -20.42 -16.20
CA GLY A 203 4.85 -19.22 -16.80
C GLY A 203 5.83 -18.48 -15.90
N GLY A 204 7.10 -18.48 -16.32
CA GLY A 204 8.17 -17.73 -15.65
C GLY A 204 8.07 -16.21 -15.84
N PRO A 205 8.96 -15.44 -15.23
CA PRO A 205 8.99 -13.98 -15.35
C PRO A 205 9.23 -13.45 -16.78
N ASP A 206 9.66 -14.31 -17.68
CA ASP A 206 9.90 -14.04 -19.09
C ASP A 206 8.66 -14.20 -19.99
N VAL A 207 7.56 -14.72 -19.44
CA VAL A 207 6.29 -14.87 -20.16
C VAL A 207 5.43 -13.62 -19.92
N CYS A 208 5.08 -12.92 -21.02
CA CYS A 208 4.16 -11.77 -20.96
C CYS A 208 2.72 -12.24 -21.15
N TYR A 209 1.83 -11.82 -20.25
CA TYR A 209 0.40 -12.17 -20.27
C TYR A 209 -0.50 -11.05 -20.80
N LEU A 210 0.07 -9.89 -21.08
CA LEU A 210 -0.66 -8.76 -21.65
C LEU A 210 -0.07 -8.42 -23.02
N SER A 211 -0.94 -8.10 -23.96
CA SER A 211 -0.55 -7.55 -25.25
C SER A 211 -0.20 -6.05 -25.13
N ASP A 212 0.49 -5.53 -26.13
CA ASP A 212 0.91 -4.11 -26.14
C ASP A 212 -0.29 -3.17 -26.12
N ASP A 213 -1.38 -3.47 -26.83
CA ASP A 213 -2.59 -2.68 -26.89
C ASP A 213 -3.37 -2.70 -25.55
N GLU A 214 -3.33 -3.80 -24.80
CA GLU A 214 -3.87 -3.88 -23.45
C GLU A 214 -3.09 -2.99 -22.49
N LEU A 215 -1.76 -3.07 -22.52
CA LEU A 215 -0.88 -2.22 -21.71
C LEU A 215 -1.05 -0.74 -22.03
N GLU A 216 -1.08 -0.39 -23.32
CA GLU A 216 -1.32 0.99 -23.76
C GLU A 216 -2.67 1.50 -23.24
N MET A 217 -3.72 0.68 -23.30
CA MET A 217 -5.05 1.06 -22.81
C MET A 217 -5.04 1.30 -21.31
N ILE A 218 -4.39 0.44 -20.51
CA ILE A 218 -4.26 0.61 -19.06
C ILE A 218 -3.57 1.94 -18.75
N ILE A 219 -2.38 2.15 -19.32
CA ILE A 219 -1.54 3.32 -19.03
C ILE A 219 -2.25 4.60 -19.45
N ARG A 220 -2.80 4.66 -20.66
CA ARG A 220 -3.52 5.82 -21.18
C ARG A 220 -4.71 6.17 -20.30
N THR A 221 -5.57 5.18 -20.00
CA THR A 221 -6.77 5.42 -19.19
C THR A 221 -6.43 5.88 -17.77
N ALA A 222 -5.41 5.30 -17.16
CA ALA A 222 -4.95 5.71 -15.84
C ALA A 222 -4.44 7.16 -15.85
N HIS A 223 -3.61 7.52 -16.81
CA HIS A 223 -3.08 8.88 -16.95
C HIS A 223 -4.17 9.92 -17.26
N GLU A 224 -5.14 9.60 -18.12
CA GLU A 224 -6.32 10.47 -18.36
C GLU A 224 -7.11 10.75 -17.07
N LEU A 225 -7.07 9.83 -16.11
CA LEU A 225 -7.70 9.96 -14.79
C LEU A 225 -6.73 10.42 -13.68
N ASN A 226 -5.53 10.91 -14.05
CA ASN A 226 -4.49 11.38 -13.13
C ASN A 226 -4.10 10.31 -12.10
N ARG A 227 -3.92 9.06 -12.53
CA ARG A 227 -3.40 7.97 -11.72
C ARG A 227 -2.13 7.40 -12.33
N PRO A 228 -1.08 7.17 -11.50
CA PRO A 228 0.09 6.42 -11.94
C PRO A 228 -0.25 4.94 -12.08
N VAL A 229 0.56 4.24 -12.90
CA VAL A 229 0.55 2.79 -13.08
C VAL A 229 1.81 2.20 -12.50
#